data_c4111f9529cd643a83119c82f7bfb407
#
_entry.id   c4111f9529cd643a83119c82f7bfb407
#
_cell.length_a   1.000
_cell.length_b   1.000
_cell.length_c   1.000
_cell.angle_alpha   90.00
_cell.angle_beta   90.00
_cell.angle_gamma   90.00
#
_symmetry.space_group_name_H-M   'P 1'
#
loop_
_entity.id
_entity.type
_entity.pdbx_description
1 polymer ?
#
loop_
_entity_poly.entity_id
_entity_poly.type
_entity_poly.pdbx_seq_one_letter_code
_entity_poly.pdbx_strand_id
1 'polypeptide(L)'
;AAGIGKIISESINLGGALQQSLGGVETLFKDSADTVKAYAAQAYKTVGLSANDYMEQTTSFAASLLSSVSQDTQAAADLANMAMVDMADNSNKMGTSMQDIQNAYQGFAKQNYTMLDNLKLGYGGTQAEMQRLLKDAEKLSGVHYDLGNLADMYSAIHVIQKEMDITGTTAKEASTTLTGSFAAMKAAAENVLADWSTGADLTAPLQGLVETAQTFLVGNLLPMIGNVLAGIPELVYTLVPEILQSGTQLVTSLAEGFTQGIPDFLSNALPQLLQFTEELRANAGVFVDAGLNLITQLINGLIAGLPDLIA
;
A
#
# COMPACT_ATOMS: atom_id res chain seq x y z
N ALA A 1 -26.73 -9.25 10.29
CA ALA A 1 -27.57 -8.02 10.14
C ALA A 1 -26.73 -6.73 10.30
N ALA A 2 -25.79 -6.66 11.24
CA ALA A 2 -24.97 -5.46 11.46
C ALA A 2 -23.99 -5.17 10.29
N GLY A 3 -23.36 -6.20 9.71
CA GLY A 3 -22.42 -6.04 8.59
C GLY A 3 -23.06 -5.53 7.31
N ILE A 4 -24.25 -6.04 6.95
CA ILE A 4 -24.97 -5.59 5.76
C ILE A 4 -25.39 -4.11 5.89
N GLY A 5 -25.84 -3.67 7.08
CA GLY A 5 -26.19 -2.26 7.31
C GLY A 5 -24.99 -1.33 7.15
N LYS A 6 -23.80 -1.77 7.57
CA LYS A 6 -22.56 -1.01 7.41
C LYS A 6 -22.17 -0.88 5.93
N ILE A 7 -22.20 -1.99 5.18
CA ILE A 7 -21.91 -1.99 3.73
C ILE A 7 -22.85 -1.06 2.98
N ILE A 8 -24.17 -1.09 3.27
CA ILE A 8 -25.15 -0.19 2.64
C ILE A 8 -24.85 1.27 2.98
N SER A 9 -24.57 1.57 4.24
CA SER A 9 -24.23 2.95 4.67
C SER A 9 -22.95 3.44 3.98
N GLU A 10 -21.92 2.62 3.92
CA GLU A 10 -20.66 2.92 3.25
C GLU A 10 -20.87 3.16 1.74
N SER A 11 -21.60 2.27 1.08
CA SER A 11 -21.94 2.42 -0.34
C SER A 11 -22.67 3.73 -0.62
N ILE A 12 -23.64 4.13 0.22
CA ILE A 12 -24.36 5.40 0.07
C ILE A 12 -23.40 6.60 0.23
N ASN A 13 -22.51 6.56 1.21
CA ASN A 13 -21.54 7.62 1.43
C ASN A 13 -20.57 7.75 0.25
N LEU A 14 -20.00 6.63 -0.21
CA LEU A 14 -19.11 6.60 -1.37
C LEU A 14 -19.79 7.07 -2.65
N GLY A 15 -21.04 6.67 -2.88
CA GLY A 15 -21.80 7.14 -4.03
C GLY A 15 -22.12 8.62 -3.99
N GLY A 16 -22.44 9.15 -2.80
CA GLY A 16 -22.64 10.61 -2.62
C GLY A 16 -21.34 11.39 -2.91
N ALA A 17 -20.21 10.90 -2.42
CA ALA A 17 -18.91 11.48 -2.71
C ALA A 17 -18.55 11.38 -4.21
N LEU A 18 -18.81 10.24 -4.84
CA LEU A 18 -18.61 10.03 -6.28
C LEU A 18 -19.40 11.03 -7.12
N GLN A 19 -20.68 11.25 -6.81
CA GLN A 19 -21.51 12.24 -7.51
C GLN A 19 -20.93 13.66 -7.40
N GLN A 20 -20.43 14.03 -6.22
CA GLN A 20 -19.79 15.33 -6.01
C GLN A 20 -18.50 15.47 -6.81
N SER A 21 -17.65 14.46 -6.80
CA SER A 21 -16.38 14.46 -7.55
C SER A 21 -16.60 14.49 -9.07
N LEU A 22 -17.61 13.75 -9.56
CA LEU A 22 -18.03 13.81 -10.97
C LEU A 22 -18.45 15.22 -11.37
N GLY A 23 -19.29 15.90 -10.57
CA GLY A 23 -19.70 17.28 -10.81
C GLY A 23 -18.52 18.26 -10.84
N GLY A 24 -17.52 18.06 -9.98
CA GLY A 24 -16.28 18.83 -9.98
C GLY A 24 -15.46 18.63 -11.26
N VAL A 25 -15.28 17.39 -11.69
CA VAL A 25 -14.58 17.04 -12.94
C VAL A 25 -15.30 17.63 -14.16
N GLU A 26 -16.60 17.46 -14.27
CA GLU A 26 -17.41 17.99 -15.37
C GLU A 26 -17.34 19.53 -15.45
N THR A 27 -17.36 20.19 -14.31
CA THR A 27 -17.26 21.65 -14.24
C THR A 27 -15.92 22.17 -14.72
N LEU A 28 -14.82 21.54 -14.29
CA LEU A 28 -13.47 22.01 -14.57
C LEU A 28 -12.95 21.57 -15.94
N PHE A 29 -13.13 20.29 -16.27
CA PHE A 29 -12.56 19.71 -17.50
C PHE A 29 -13.51 19.71 -18.69
N LYS A 30 -14.79 20.01 -18.50
CA LYS A 30 -15.78 20.19 -19.58
C LYS A 30 -15.74 19.05 -20.61
N ASP A 31 -15.38 19.36 -21.86
CA ASP A 31 -15.32 18.38 -22.95
C ASP A 31 -14.29 17.26 -22.72
N SER A 32 -13.30 17.48 -21.86
CA SER A 32 -12.29 16.49 -21.48
C SER A 32 -12.60 15.78 -20.16
N ALA A 33 -13.79 15.97 -19.59
CA ALA A 33 -14.20 15.31 -18.36
C ALA A 33 -14.15 13.77 -18.48
N ASP A 34 -14.55 13.22 -19.63
CA ASP A 34 -14.51 11.78 -19.88
C ASP A 34 -13.07 11.21 -19.89
N THR A 35 -12.08 11.99 -20.29
CA THR A 35 -10.67 11.62 -20.17
C THR A 35 -10.26 11.46 -18.69
N VAL A 36 -10.65 12.41 -17.84
CA VAL A 36 -10.37 12.33 -16.39
C VAL A 36 -11.09 11.14 -15.75
N LYS A 37 -12.36 10.90 -16.11
CA LYS A 37 -13.12 9.72 -15.65
C LYS A 37 -12.47 8.41 -16.09
N ALA A 38 -11.93 8.34 -17.32
CA ALA A 38 -11.21 7.18 -17.82
C ALA A 38 -9.92 6.92 -17.03
N TYR A 39 -9.16 7.96 -16.68
CA TYR A 39 -8.01 7.83 -15.79
C TYR A 39 -8.42 7.40 -14.39
N ALA A 40 -9.48 7.98 -13.83
CA ALA A 40 -10.03 7.63 -12.52
C ALA A 40 -10.45 6.15 -12.47
N ALA A 41 -11.08 5.64 -13.51
CA ALA A 41 -11.49 4.23 -13.59
C ALA A 41 -10.31 3.24 -13.54
N GLN A 42 -9.08 3.67 -13.88
CA GLN A 42 -7.87 2.86 -13.79
C GLN A 42 -6.96 3.22 -12.58
N ALA A 43 -7.36 4.20 -11.78
CA ALA A 43 -6.53 4.75 -10.71
C ALA A 43 -6.16 3.71 -9.64
N TYR A 44 -7.00 2.71 -9.41
CA TYR A 44 -6.71 1.60 -8.49
C TYR A 44 -5.46 0.79 -8.90
N LYS A 45 -5.14 0.74 -10.21
CA LYS A 45 -3.93 0.07 -10.73
C LYS A 45 -2.73 1.02 -10.83
N THR A 46 -2.96 2.28 -11.17
CA THR A 46 -1.89 3.22 -11.54
C THR A 46 -1.39 4.05 -10.37
N VAL A 47 -2.29 4.44 -9.47
CA VAL A 47 -1.98 5.28 -8.31
C VAL A 47 -2.42 4.70 -6.97
N GLY A 48 -3.11 3.54 -6.97
CA GLY A 48 -3.59 2.87 -5.76
C GLY A 48 -4.76 3.57 -5.08
N LEU A 49 -5.54 4.37 -5.82
CA LEU A 49 -6.68 5.16 -5.33
C LEU A 49 -7.98 4.69 -5.96
N SER A 50 -9.10 4.88 -5.24
CA SER A 50 -10.43 4.76 -5.82
C SER A 50 -10.66 5.84 -6.89
N ALA A 51 -11.63 5.63 -7.78
CA ALA A 51 -11.98 6.61 -8.80
C ALA A 51 -12.44 7.94 -8.17
N ASN A 52 -13.18 7.86 -7.07
CA ASN A 52 -13.61 9.04 -6.31
C ASN A 52 -12.42 9.82 -5.76
N ASP A 53 -11.50 9.17 -5.04
CA ASP A 53 -10.33 9.84 -4.44
C ASP A 53 -9.42 10.44 -5.52
N TYR A 54 -9.25 9.72 -6.64
CA TYR A 54 -8.51 10.25 -7.78
C TYR A 54 -9.12 11.54 -8.33
N MET A 55 -10.44 11.56 -8.54
CA MET A 55 -11.14 12.75 -9.07
C MET A 55 -11.12 13.91 -8.08
N GLU A 56 -11.36 13.64 -6.78
CA GLU A 56 -11.29 14.65 -5.73
C GLU A 56 -9.90 15.31 -5.68
N GLN A 57 -8.85 14.49 -5.67
CA GLN A 57 -7.48 15.00 -5.64
C GLN A 57 -7.12 15.76 -6.91
N THR A 58 -7.49 15.24 -8.08
CA THR A 58 -7.25 15.90 -9.37
C THR A 58 -7.91 17.27 -9.43
N THR A 59 -9.17 17.38 -9.00
CA THR A 59 -9.89 18.67 -9.00
C THR A 59 -9.30 19.70 -8.05
N SER A 60 -8.61 19.28 -6.99
CA SER A 60 -8.01 20.18 -5.99
C SER A 60 -6.95 21.14 -6.57
N PHE A 61 -6.29 20.78 -7.67
CA PHE A 61 -5.29 21.63 -8.36
C PHE A 61 -5.60 21.89 -9.84
N ALA A 62 -6.70 21.38 -10.37
CA ALA A 62 -7.09 21.46 -11.77
C ALA A 62 -7.21 22.91 -12.27
N ALA A 63 -7.81 23.81 -11.46
CA ALA A 63 -7.97 25.22 -11.85
C ALA A 63 -6.62 25.91 -12.14
N SER A 64 -5.59 25.60 -11.35
CA SER A 64 -4.24 26.14 -11.55
C SER A 64 -3.57 25.54 -12.79
N LEU A 65 -3.78 24.24 -13.04
CA LEU A 65 -3.28 23.59 -14.26
C LEU A 65 -3.94 24.15 -15.52
N LEU A 66 -5.26 24.31 -15.52
CA LEU A 66 -6.00 24.92 -16.64
C LEU A 66 -5.43 26.30 -17.00
N SER A 67 -5.13 27.10 -15.98
CA SER A 67 -4.51 28.42 -16.20
C SER A 67 -3.10 28.31 -16.82
N SER A 68 -2.33 27.30 -16.48
CA SER A 68 -0.96 27.10 -16.97
C SER A 68 -0.89 26.57 -18.41
N VAL A 69 -1.96 25.93 -18.90
CA VAL A 69 -2.08 25.40 -20.27
C VAL A 69 -3.08 26.17 -21.14
N SER A 70 -3.23 27.45 -20.88
CA SER A 70 -4.12 28.35 -21.66
C SER A 70 -5.56 27.87 -21.81
N GLN A 71 -6.09 27.26 -20.75
CA GLN A 71 -7.46 26.68 -20.68
C GLN A 71 -7.69 25.46 -21.60
N ASP A 72 -6.63 24.83 -22.09
CA ASP A 72 -6.74 23.54 -22.80
C ASP A 72 -7.09 22.45 -21.79
N THR A 73 -8.35 22.00 -21.83
CA THR A 73 -8.89 21.03 -20.88
C THR A 73 -8.28 19.63 -21.07
N GLN A 74 -7.91 19.26 -22.31
CA GLN A 74 -7.27 17.97 -22.58
C GLN A 74 -5.81 17.98 -22.07
N ALA A 75 -5.06 19.02 -22.37
CA ALA A 75 -3.70 19.16 -21.85
C ALA A 75 -3.69 19.20 -20.31
N ALA A 76 -4.66 19.87 -19.69
CA ALA A 76 -4.81 19.89 -18.23
C ALA A 76 -5.15 18.50 -17.66
N ALA A 77 -6.02 17.71 -18.32
CA ALA A 77 -6.37 16.36 -17.89
C ALA A 77 -5.16 15.41 -17.94
N ASP A 78 -4.40 15.45 -19.03
CA ASP A 78 -3.21 14.62 -19.20
C ASP A 78 -2.10 14.99 -18.21
N LEU A 79 -1.89 16.29 -17.98
CA LEU A 79 -0.93 16.79 -17.02
C LEU A 79 -1.33 16.46 -15.58
N ALA A 80 -2.63 16.54 -15.27
CA ALA A 80 -3.16 16.15 -13.96
C ALA A 80 -2.95 14.66 -13.71
N ASN A 81 -3.20 13.81 -14.70
CA ASN A 81 -2.92 12.38 -14.59
C ASN A 81 -1.42 12.09 -14.39
N MET A 82 -0.56 12.74 -15.14
CA MET A 82 0.89 12.62 -14.95
C MET A 82 1.29 13.00 -13.52
N ALA A 83 0.79 14.13 -13.02
CA ALA A 83 1.08 14.59 -11.66
C ALA A 83 0.57 13.61 -10.59
N MET A 84 -0.64 13.04 -10.76
CA MET A 84 -1.19 12.04 -9.85
C MET A 84 -0.34 10.77 -9.80
N VAL A 85 0.11 10.29 -10.95
CA VAL A 85 1.02 9.13 -11.04
C VAL A 85 2.36 9.45 -10.37
N ASP A 86 2.95 10.60 -10.67
CA ASP A 86 4.22 11.04 -10.07
C ASP A 86 4.14 11.19 -8.54
N MET A 87 3.03 11.72 -8.04
CA MET A 87 2.79 11.83 -6.59
C MET A 87 2.73 10.45 -5.92
N ALA A 88 1.99 9.51 -6.51
CA ALA A 88 1.86 8.16 -5.99
C ALA A 88 3.18 7.39 -6.06
N ASP A 89 3.88 7.47 -7.18
CA ASP A 89 5.18 6.83 -7.39
C ASP A 89 6.23 7.35 -6.41
N ASN A 90 6.26 8.67 -6.20
CA ASN A 90 7.14 9.31 -5.23
C ASN A 90 6.81 8.84 -3.80
N SER A 91 5.54 8.85 -3.43
CA SER A 91 5.09 8.39 -2.12
C SER A 91 5.55 6.95 -1.84
N ASN A 92 5.34 6.05 -2.77
CA ASN A 92 5.71 4.64 -2.63
C ASN A 92 7.23 4.44 -2.63
N LYS A 93 7.95 5.06 -3.55
CA LYS A 93 9.40 4.87 -3.69
C LYS A 93 10.20 5.55 -2.59
N MET A 94 9.83 6.78 -2.24
CA MET A 94 10.59 7.61 -1.31
C MET A 94 10.05 7.56 0.13
N GLY A 95 8.87 6.95 0.33
CA GLY A 95 8.27 6.75 1.66
C GLY A 95 7.78 8.04 2.33
N THR A 96 7.48 9.08 1.55
CA THR A 96 6.77 10.27 2.05
C THR A 96 5.26 10.02 1.93
N SER A 97 4.47 10.51 2.89
CA SER A 97 3.01 10.31 2.80
C SER A 97 2.43 10.95 1.55
N MET A 98 1.43 10.31 0.94
CA MET A 98 0.74 10.87 -0.24
C MET A 98 0.21 12.28 0.03
N GLN A 99 -0.30 12.53 1.25
CA GLN A 99 -0.80 13.84 1.67
C GLN A 99 0.29 14.92 1.66
N ASP A 100 1.51 14.61 2.11
CA ASP A 100 2.62 15.57 2.12
C ASP A 100 3.10 15.87 0.72
N ILE A 101 3.11 14.87 -0.17
CA ILE A 101 3.42 15.06 -1.59
C ILE A 101 2.36 15.94 -2.26
N GLN A 102 1.08 15.68 -2.02
CA GLN A 102 -0.02 16.51 -2.53
C GLN A 102 0.08 17.96 -2.05
N ASN A 103 0.37 18.16 -0.77
CA ASN A 103 0.57 19.50 -0.20
C ASN A 103 1.72 20.25 -0.91
N ALA A 104 2.80 19.54 -1.27
CA ALA A 104 3.89 20.10 -2.04
C ALA A 104 3.43 20.56 -3.44
N TYR A 105 2.74 19.68 -4.19
CA TYR A 105 2.23 20.00 -5.53
C TYR A 105 1.20 21.14 -5.50
N GLN A 106 0.29 21.17 -4.52
CA GLN A 106 -0.62 22.30 -4.31
C GLN A 106 0.12 23.58 -3.91
N GLY A 107 1.21 23.45 -3.15
CA GLY A 107 2.10 24.56 -2.81
C GLY A 107 2.73 25.18 -4.05
N PHE A 108 3.22 24.36 -4.99
CA PHE A 108 3.82 24.85 -6.24
C PHE A 108 2.81 25.64 -7.08
N ALA A 109 1.54 25.24 -7.10
CA ALA A 109 0.46 25.99 -7.74
C ALA A 109 0.27 27.41 -7.16
N LYS A 110 0.71 27.63 -5.92
CA LYS A 110 0.68 28.91 -5.21
C LYS A 110 2.06 29.58 -5.14
N GLN A 111 3.02 29.11 -5.93
CA GLN A 111 4.43 29.55 -5.92
C GLN A 111 5.09 29.43 -4.53
N ASN A 112 4.63 28.47 -3.74
CA ASN A 112 5.22 28.10 -2.46
C ASN A 112 6.03 26.81 -2.61
N TYR A 113 7.35 26.92 -2.47
CA TYR A 113 8.29 25.83 -2.70
C TYR A 113 8.82 25.20 -1.39
N THR A 114 8.29 25.62 -0.23
CA THR A 114 8.80 25.17 1.08
C THR A 114 8.70 23.66 1.30
N MET A 115 7.82 22.99 0.59
CA MET A 115 7.61 21.53 0.70
C MET A 115 8.28 20.75 -0.45
N LEU A 116 9.15 21.35 -1.25
CA LEU A 116 9.86 20.65 -2.33
C LEU A 116 10.73 19.51 -1.80
N ASP A 117 11.31 19.68 -0.62
CA ASP A 117 12.11 18.66 0.07
C ASP A 117 11.32 17.40 0.48
N ASN A 118 9.99 17.49 0.62
CA ASN A 118 9.14 16.34 0.87
C ASN A 118 9.22 15.30 -0.24
N LEU A 119 9.50 15.71 -1.48
CA LEU A 119 9.68 14.82 -2.62
C LEU A 119 10.98 14.00 -2.52
N LYS A 120 11.92 14.39 -1.66
CA LYS A 120 13.23 13.72 -1.45
C LYS A 120 14.05 13.52 -2.73
N LEU A 121 13.90 14.41 -3.69
CA LEU A 121 14.61 14.38 -4.98
C LEU A 121 16.00 15.05 -4.93
N GLY A 122 16.48 15.40 -3.73
CA GLY A 122 17.76 16.07 -3.54
C GLY A 122 17.72 17.60 -3.69
N TYR A 123 16.51 18.17 -3.62
CA TYR A 123 16.29 19.63 -3.68
C TYR A 123 15.66 20.11 -2.36
N GLY A 124 16.13 21.27 -1.87
CA GLY A 124 15.60 21.88 -0.64
C GLY A 124 14.34 22.71 -0.90
N GLY A 125 13.63 23.08 0.17
CA GLY A 125 12.35 23.79 0.16
C GLY A 125 12.49 25.30 -0.17
N THR A 126 13.16 25.70 -1.25
CA THR A 126 13.30 27.09 -1.64
C THR A 126 13.05 27.31 -3.14
N GLN A 127 12.73 28.56 -3.51
CA GLN A 127 12.59 28.94 -4.92
C GLN A 127 13.87 28.69 -5.73
N ALA A 128 15.03 28.95 -5.15
CA ALA A 128 16.32 28.70 -5.80
C ALA A 128 16.55 27.22 -6.10
N GLU A 129 16.10 26.35 -5.20
CA GLU A 129 16.18 24.90 -5.39
C GLU A 129 15.18 24.40 -6.45
N MET A 130 13.97 24.96 -6.53
CA MET A 130 13.05 24.69 -7.63
C MET A 130 13.67 25.13 -8.98
N GLN A 131 14.29 26.31 -9.04
CA GLN A 131 15.01 26.74 -10.26
C GLN A 131 16.16 25.80 -10.64
N ARG A 132 16.86 25.23 -9.63
CA ARG A 132 17.90 24.24 -9.87
C ARG A 132 17.31 22.95 -10.45
N LEU A 133 16.17 22.48 -9.89
CA LEU A 133 15.45 21.32 -10.41
C LEU A 133 15.04 21.51 -11.88
N LEU A 134 14.47 22.67 -12.23
CA LEU A 134 14.08 22.98 -13.61
C LEU A 134 15.27 22.94 -14.56
N LYS A 135 16.42 23.52 -14.17
CA LYS A 135 17.67 23.51 -14.96
C LYS A 135 18.24 22.11 -15.12
N ASP A 136 18.14 21.27 -14.09
CA ASP A 136 18.62 19.89 -14.17
C ASP A 136 17.70 19.06 -15.06
N ALA A 137 16.37 19.24 -14.97
CA ALA A 137 15.41 18.63 -15.89
C ALA A 137 15.61 19.07 -17.35
N GLU A 138 15.95 20.37 -17.58
CA GLU A 138 16.28 20.90 -18.91
C GLU A 138 17.51 20.22 -19.51
N LYS A 139 18.55 19.97 -18.72
CA LYS A 139 19.74 19.22 -19.17
C LYS A 139 19.43 17.79 -19.58
N LEU A 140 18.47 17.14 -18.89
CA LEU A 140 18.08 15.76 -19.16
C LEU A 140 17.16 15.63 -20.37
N SER A 141 16.19 16.54 -20.50
CA SER A 141 15.14 16.49 -21.53
C SER A 141 15.46 17.30 -22.80
N GLY A 142 16.30 18.30 -22.68
CA GLY A 142 16.52 19.30 -23.73
C GLY A 142 15.37 20.31 -23.89
N VAL A 143 14.37 20.29 -22.99
CA VAL A 143 13.20 21.16 -22.99
C VAL A 143 13.39 22.25 -21.94
N HIS A 144 13.12 23.51 -22.29
CA HIS A 144 13.16 24.63 -21.37
C HIS A 144 11.90 24.66 -20.49
N TYR A 145 12.07 24.88 -19.18
CA TYR A 145 11.00 24.94 -18.19
C TYR A 145 10.98 26.31 -17.50
N ASP A 146 9.79 26.95 -17.49
CA ASP A 146 9.56 28.23 -16.83
C ASP A 146 9.06 28.07 -15.42
N LEU A 147 9.71 28.67 -14.43
CA LEU A 147 9.31 28.71 -13.05
C LEU A 147 7.92 29.35 -12.83
N GLY A 148 7.51 30.25 -13.71
CA GLY A 148 6.18 30.88 -13.67
C GLY A 148 5.06 30.00 -14.19
N ASN A 149 5.37 28.88 -14.83
CA ASN A 149 4.40 27.96 -15.43
C ASN A 149 4.29 26.65 -14.63
N LEU A 150 3.11 26.37 -14.08
CA LEU A 150 2.87 25.17 -13.28
C LEU A 150 3.03 23.88 -14.10
N ALA A 151 2.60 23.88 -15.37
CA ALA A 151 2.75 22.75 -16.27
C ALA A 151 4.22 22.40 -16.48
N ASP A 152 5.08 23.41 -16.64
CA ASP A 152 6.52 23.22 -16.78
C ASP A 152 7.14 22.66 -15.50
N MET A 153 6.74 23.18 -14.34
CA MET A 153 7.23 22.66 -13.06
C MET A 153 6.88 21.18 -12.87
N TYR A 154 5.63 20.78 -13.13
CA TYR A 154 5.22 19.37 -13.00
C TYR A 154 5.94 18.48 -14.02
N SER A 155 6.09 18.95 -15.26
CA SER A 155 6.83 18.23 -16.29
C SER A 155 8.31 18.06 -15.93
N ALA A 156 8.93 19.07 -15.34
CA ALA A 156 10.32 18.99 -14.88
C ALA A 156 10.48 18.00 -13.71
N ILE A 157 9.55 18.00 -12.75
CA ILE A 157 9.52 17.01 -11.64
C ILE A 157 9.40 15.60 -12.22
N HIS A 158 8.51 15.38 -13.19
CA HIS A 158 8.36 14.11 -13.89
C HIS A 158 9.68 13.62 -14.50
N VAL A 159 10.41 14.51 -15.20
CA VAL A 159 11.72 14.18 -15.80
C VAL A 159 12.74 13.76 -14.75
N ILE A 160 12.81 14.48 -13.63
CA ILE A 160 13.71 14.13 -12.51
C ILE A 160 13.31 12.78 -11.88
N GLN A 161 12.03 12.54 -11.65
CA GLN A 161 11.55 11.27 -11.09
C GLN A 161 11.82 10.09 -12.03
N LYS A 162 11.67 10.30 -13.33
CA LYS A 162 11.99 9.29 -14.35
C LYS A 162 13.49 8.95 -14.35
N GLU A 163 14.37 9.94 -14.27
CA GLU A 163 15.82 9.72 -14.17
C GLU A 163 16.22 8.97 -12.90
N MET A 164 15.46 9.14 -11.82
CA MET A 164 15.68 8.46 -10.54
C MET A 164 15.01 7.08 -10.44
N ASP A 165 14.46 6.52 -11.51
CA ASP A 165 13.69 5.26 -11.52
C ASP A 165 12.54 5.24 -10.50
N ILE A 166 11.89 6.37 -10.30
CA ILE A 166 10.71 6.50 -9.43
C ILE A 166 9.44 6.19 -10.20
N THR A 167 9.34 6.66 -11.45
CA THR A 167 8.15 6.51 -12.31
C THR A 167 7.79 5.04 -12.54
N GLY A 168 6.51 4.71 -12.37
CA GLY A 168 5.95 3.36 -12.55
C GLY A 168 6.05 2.47 -11.30
N THR A 169 6.55 2.99 -10.17
CA THR A 169 6.71 2.21 -8.93
C THR A 169 5.35 1.72 -8.41
N THR A 170 4.33 2.58 -8.34
CA THR A 170 3.01 2.23 -7.79
C THR A 170 2.32 1.14 -8.62
N ALA A 171 2.30 1.30 -9.94
CA ALA A 171 1.70 0.31 -10.83
C ALA A 171 2.42 -1.05 -10.76
N LYS A 172 3.74 -1.05 -10.58
CA LYS A 172 4.53 -2.25 -10.37
C LYS A 172 4.19 -2.90 -9.01
N GLU A 173 4.15 -2.12 -7.95
CA GLU A 173 3.85 -2.61 -6.60
C GLU A 173 2.42 -3.14 -6.48
N ALA A 174 1.45 -2.53 -7.16
CA ALA A 174 0.06 -3.02 -7.22
C ALA A 174 -0.04 -4.45 -7.77
N SER A 175 0.95 -4.90 -8.54
CA SER A 175 0.98 -6.27 -9.08
C SER A 175 1.96 -7.21 -8.35
N THR A 176 3.02 -6.69 -7.71
CA THR A 176 4.15 -7.50 -7.25
C THR A 176 4.36 -7.52 -5.74
N THR A 177 3.72 -6.63 -4.99
CA THR A 177 3.87 -6.56 -3.54
C THR A 177 2.55 -6.85 -2.82
N LEU A 178 2.64 -7.39 -1.59
CA LEU A 178 1.46 -7.63 -0.76
C LEU A 178 0.72 -6.33 -0.45
N THR A 179 1.44 -5.29 -0.01
CA THR A 179 0.86 -4.00 0.37
C THR A 179 0.24 -3.28 -0.83
N GLY A 180 0.95 -3.21 -1.97
CA GLY A 180 0.45 -2.56 -3.17
C GLY A 180 -0.76 -3.27 -3.78
N SER A 181 -0.73 -4.61 -3.84
CA SER A 181 -1.87 -5.38 -4.37
C SER A 181 -3.09 -5.32 -3.45
N PHE A 182 -2.90 -5.24 -2.12
CA PHE A 182 -4.00 -5.01 -1.19
C PHE A 182 -4.62 -3.61 -1.36
N ALA A 183 -3.79 -2.57 -1.49
CA ALA A 183 -4.27 -1.21 -1.74
C ALA A 183 -5.08 -1.12 -3.05
N ALA A 184 -4.58 -1.73 -4.12
CA ALA A 184 -5.29 -1.80 -5.40
C ALA A 184 -6.65 -2.54 -5.29
N MET A 185 -6.68 -3.66 -4.57
CA MET A 185 -7.92 -4.41 -4.33
C MET A 185 -8.93 -3.59 -3.51
N LYS A 186 -8.47 -2.92 -2.46
CA LYS A 186 -9.31 -2.04 -1.64
C LYS A 186 -9.92 -0.92 -2.48
N ALA A 187 -9.12 -0.21 -3.26
CA ALA A 187 -9.58 0.86 -4.14
C ALA A 187 -10.60 0.36 -5.19
N ALA A 188 -10.37 -0.83 -5.75
CA ALA A 188 -11.33 -1.45 -6.67
C ALA A 188 -12.65 -1.82 -5.98
N ALA A 189 -12.62 -2.26 -4.72
CA ALA A 189 -13.83 -2.53 -3.94
C ALA A 189 -14.62 -1.26 -3.64
N GLU A 190 -13.95 -0.15 -3.32
CA GLU A 190 -14.58 1.15 -3.12
C GLU A 190 -15.29 1.64 -4.41
N ASN A 191 -14.68 1.42 -5.58
CA ASN A 191 -15.33 1.70 -6.87
C ASN A 191 -16.64 0.92 -7.04
N VAL A 192 -16.63 -0.39 -6.75
CA VAL A 192 -17.85 -1.22 -6.80
C VAL A 192 -18.92 -0.70 -5.88
N LEU A 193 -18.58 -0.34 -4.64
CA LEU A 193 -19.55 0.16 -3.65
C LEU A 193 -20.14 1.52 -4.05
N ALA A 194 -19.32 2.42 -4.59
CA ALA A 194 -19.74 3.72 -5.06
C ALA A 194 -20.70 3.59 -6.25
N ASP A 195 -20.33 2.83 -7.27
CA ASP A 195 -21.13 2.62 -8.48
C ASP A 195 -22.43 1.87 -8.17
N TRP A 196 -22.39 0.91 -7.23
CA TRP A 196 -23.60 0.20 -6.79
C TRP A 196 -24.67 1.15 -6.22
N SER A 197 -24.27 2.10 -5.39
CA SER A 197 -25.22 3.03 -4.77
C SER A 197 -25.79 4.08 -5.74
N THR A 198 -25.06 4.40 -6.81
CA THR A 198 -25.51 5.32 -7.87
C THR A 198 -26.35 4.63 -8.95
N GLY A 199 -26.41 3.29 -8.94
CA GLY A 199 -27.10 2.50 -9.96
C GLY A 199 -26.34 2.44 -11.30
N ALA A 200 -25.03 2.71 -11.29
CA ALA A 200 -24.17 2.60 -12.45
C ALA A 200 -23.95 1.14 -12.89
N ASP A 201 -23.40 0.94 -14.10
CA ASP A 201 -23.01 -0.40 -14.57
C ASP A 201 -21.82 -0.93 -13.78
N LEU A 202 -22.03 -2.05 -13.09
CA LEU A 202 -21.02 -2.71 -12.24
C LEU A 202 -20.08 -3.64 -13.00
N THR A 203 -20.24 -3.84 -14.31
CA THR A 203 -19.46 -4.82 -15.07
C THR A 203 -17.97 -4.55 -14.98
N ALA A 204 -17.52 -3.35 -15.29
CA ALA A 204 -16.11 -2.98 -15.26
C ALA A 204 -15.54 -2.89 -13.82
N PRO A 205 -16.22 -2.26 -12.83
CA PRO A 205 -15.78 -2.24 -11.44
C PRO A 205 -15.64 -3.64 -10.83
N LEU A 206 -16.60 -4.54 -11.06
CA LEU A 206 -16.52 -5.92 -10.57
C LEU A 206 -15.37 -6.70 -11.22
N GLN A 207 -15.13 -6.51 -12.52
CA GLN A 207 -13.98 -7.10 -13.18
C GLN A 207 -12.67 -6.61 -12.56
N GLY A 208 -12.53 -5.32 -12.31
CA GLY A 208 -11.36 -4.72 -11.64
C GLY A 208 -11.15 -5.28 -10.22
N LEU A 209 -12.22 -5.46 -9.47
CA LEU A 209 -12.16 -6.07 -8.13
C LEU A 209 -11.72 -7.54 -8.22
N VAL A 210 -12.25 -8.33 -9.14
CA VAL A 210 -11.85 -9.74 -9.32
C VAL A 210 -10.37 -9.83 -9.69
N GLU A 211 -9.89 -9.03 -10.65
CA GLU A 211 -8.49 -9.01 -11.06
C GLU A 211 -7.54 -8.65 -9.90
N THR A 212 -7.88 -7.61 -9.15
CA THR A 212 -7.06 -7.16 -8.02
C THR A 212 -7.11 -8.13 -6.84
N ALA A 213 -8.28 -8.73 -6.56
CA ALA A 213 -8.41 -9.77 -5.56
C ALA A 213 -7.59 -11.02 -5.93
N GLN A 214 -7.60 -11.43 -7.19
CA GLN A 214 -6.76 -12.53 -7.68
C GLN A 214 -5.27 -12.20 -7.55
N THR A 215 -4.84 -10.99 -7.91
CA THR A 215 -3.46 -10.54 -7.78
C THR A 215 -3.02 -10.53 -6.32
N PHE A 216 -3.85 -10.01 -5.42
CA PHE A 216 -3.56 -10.00 -3.99
C PHE A 216 -3.52 -11.40 -3.40
N LEU A 217 -4.58 -12.19 -3.57
CA LEU A 217 -4.71 -13.51 -2.91
C LEU A 217 -3.76 -14.54 -3.53
N VAL A 218 -3.83 -14.72 -4.85
CA VAL A 218 -3.11 -15.80 -5.54
C VAL A 218 -1.69 -15.38 -5.93
N GLY A 219 -1.52 -14.14 -6.37
CA GLY A 219 -0.23 -13.62 -6.82
C GLY A 219 0.73 -13.30 -5.68
N ASN A 220 0.23 -12.78 -4.55
CA ASN A 220 1.08 -12.26 -3.48
C ASN A 220 0.88 -12.97 -2.13
N LEU A 221 -0.34 -13.08 -1.62
CA LEU A 221 -0.60 -13.59 -0.27
C LEU A 221 -0.31 -15.09 -0.14
N LEU A 222 -0.85 -15.93 -1.02
CA LEU A 222 -0.67 -17.38 -0.96
C LEU A 222 0.79 -17.82 -1.12
N PRO A 223 1.59 -17.26 -2.06
CA PRO A 223 3.03 -17.55 -2.13
C PRO A 223 3.78 -17.16 -0.86
N MET A 224 3.44 -16.03 -0.25
CA MET A 224 4.05 -15.58 0.98
C MET A 224 3.75 -16.52 2.15
N ILE A 225 2.50 -16.95 2.29
CA ILE A 225 2.10 -17.99 3.26
C ILE A 225 2.86 -19.30 2.97
N GLY A 226 2.94 -19.72 1.72
CA GLY A 226 3.67 -20.91 1.30
C GLY A 226 5.15 -20.85 1.70
N ASN A 227 5.80 -19.71 1.50
CA ASN A 227 7.19 -19.50 1.91
C ASN A 227 7.38 -19.58 3.44
N VAL A 228 6.45 -18.98 4.21
CA VAL A 228 6.46 -19.06 5.67
C VAL A 228 6.30 -20.52 6.12
N LEU A 229 5.31 -21.24 5.55
CA LEU A 229 5.07 -22.65 5.88
C LEU A 229 6.25 -23.54 5.50
N ALA A 230 6.89 -23.29 4.36
CA ALA A 230 8.08 -24.02 3.91
C ALA A 230 9.30 -23.77 4.82
N GLY A 231 9.39 -22.59 5.43
CA GLY A 231 10.47 -22.25 6.37
C GLY A 231 10.30 -22.81 7.79
N ILE A 232 9.07 -23.18 8.18
CA ILE A 232 8.79 -23.73 9.52
C ILE A 232 9.62 -24.98 9.85
N PRO A 233 9.73 -26.00 8.97
CA PRO A 233 10.57 -27.17 9.26
C PRO A 233 12.02 -26.83 9.51
N GLU A 234 12.60 -25.93 8.73
CA GLU A 234 13.98 -25.49 8.88
C GLU A 234 14.20 -24.74 10.21
N LEU A 235 13.27 -23.87 10.59
CA LEU A 235 13.24 -23.22 11.91
C LEU A 235 13.16 -24.25 13.04
N VAL A 236 12.28 -25.24 12.92
CA VAL A 236 12.12 -26.32 13.91
C VAL A 236 13.40 -27.15 13.98
N TYR A 237 13.97 -27.55 12.84
CA TYR A 237 15.22 -28.31 12.82
C TYR A 237 16.40 -27.54 13.39
N THR A 238 16.42 -26.22 13.25
CA THR A 238 17.51 -25.37 13.75
C THR A 238 17.34 -25.05 15.24
N LEU A 239 16.14 -24.71 15.68
CA LEU A 239 15.87 -24.24 17.04
C LEU A 239 15.67 -25.39 18.05
N VAL A 240 15.04 -26.50 17.63
CA VAL A 240 14.76 -27.62 18.55
C VAL A 240 16.02 -28.25 19.10
N PRO A 241 17.10 -28.52 18.34
CA PRO A 241 18.36 -29.03 18.89
C PRO A 241 18.98 -28.05 19.88
N GLU A 242 18.98 -26.74 19.61
CA GLU A 242 19.55 -25.72 20.51
C GLU A 242 18.72 -25.61 21.82
N ILE A 243 17.37 -25.66 21.72
CA ILE A 243 16.51 -25.64 22.87
C ILE A 243 16.66 -26.91 23.70
N LEU A 244 16.75 -28.07 23.05
CA LEU A 244 17.01 -29.35 23.73
C LEU A 244 18.38 -29.39 24.39
N GLN A 245 19.44 -28.89 23.71
CA GLN A 245 20.77 -28.79 24.25
C GLN A 245 20.83 -27.83 25.44
N SER A 246 20.20 -26.65 25.31
CA SER A 246 20.11 -25.68 26.38
C SER A 246 19.30 -26.21 27.56
N GLY A 247 18.20 -26.91 27.29
CA GLY A 247 17.36 -27.58 28.29
C GLY A 247 18.13 -28.67 29.02
N THR A 248 18.91 -29.49 28.29
CA THR A 248 19.76 -30.54 28.87
C THR A 248 20.88 -29.93 29.72
N GLN A 249 21.54 -28.85 29.26
CA GLN A 249 22.55 -28.13 30.04
C GLN A 249 21.96 -27.53 31.31
N LEU A 250 20.75 -26.96 31.23
CA LEU A 250 20.04 -26.38 32.37
C LEU A 250 19.71 -27.45 33.41
N VAL A 251 19.20 -28.60 32.96
CA VAL A 251 18.92 -29.76 33.82
C VAL A 251 20.20 -30.33 34.44
N THR A 252 21.28 -30.42 33.66
CA THR A 252 22.58 -30.88 34.17
C THR A 252 23.15 -29.90 35.19
N SER A 253 23.11 -28.60 34.91
CA SER A 253 23.59 -27.57 35.87
C SER A 253 22.73 -27.49 37.12
N LEU A 254 21.41 -27.68 37.01
CA LEU A 254 20.54 -27.83 38.19
C LEU A 254 20.86 -29.09 38.97
N ALA A 255 21.05 -30.23 38.28
CA ALA A 255 21.40 -31.49 38.92
C ALA A 255 22.75 -31.42 39.66
N GLU A 256 23.76 -30.77 39.05
CA GLU A 256 25.05 -30.51 39.67
C GLU A 256 24.94 -29.59 40.89
N GLY A 257 24.13 -28.55 40.80
CA GLY A 257 23.86 -27.62 41.91
C GLY A 257 23.08 -28.27 43.07
N PHE A 258 22.18 -29.22 42.77
CA PHE A 258 21.41 -29.94 43.77
C PHE A 258 22.15 -31.14 44.38
N THR A 259 23.10 -31.77 43.66
CA THR A 259 23.91 -32.88 44.20
C THR A 259 24.77 -32.47 45.38
N GLN A 260 25.04 -31.18 45.56
CA GLN A 260 25.81 -30.67 46.69
C GLN A 260 25.00 -30.39 47.96
N GLY A 261 23.66 -30.45 47.91
CA GLY A 261 22.81 -30.05 49.02
C GLY A 261 21.59 -30.90 49.41
N ILE A 262 20.93 -31.63 48.47
CA ILE A 262 19.62 -32.28 48.76
C ILE A 262 19.41 -33.60 47.99
N PRO A 263 19.81 -34.76 48.52
CA PRO A 263 19.67 -36.07 47.84
C PRO A 263 18.26 -36.51 47.52
N ASP A 264 17.28 -36.12 48.35
CA ASP A 264 15.88 -36.54 48.20
C ASP A 264 15.13 -35.80 47.07
N PHE A 265 15.57 -34.63 46.69
CA PHE A 265 14.97 -33.87 45.55
C PHE A 265 15.32 -34.50 44.22
N LEU A 266 16.54 -35.02 44.07
CA LEU A 266 17.06 -35.65 42.84
C LEU A 266 16.30 -36.95 42.48
N SER A 267 15.84 -37.71 43.45
CA SER A 267 15.12 -38.95 43.22
C SER A 267 13.68 -38.74 42.71
N ASN A 268 13.09 -37.59 42.96
CA ASN A 268 11.71 -37.29 42.60
C ASN A 268 11.54 -36.27 41.46
N ALA A 269 12.38 -35.24 41.37
CA ALA A 269 12.22 -34.16 40.37
C ALA A 269 12.91 -34.48 39.04
N LEU A 270 14.08 -35.13 39.07
CA LEU A 270 14.83 -35.43 37.83
C LEU A 270 14.04 -36.39 36.90
N PRO A 271 13.41 -37.47 37.38
CA PRO A 271 12.59 -38.33 36.53
C PRO A 271 11.40 -37.59 35.94
N GLN A 272 10.76 -36.69 36.70
CA GLN A 272 9.63 -35.88 36.20
C GLN A 272 10.04 -34.87 35.14
N LEU A 273 11.22 -34.22 35.28
CA LEU A 273 11.78 -33.33 34.27
C LEU A 273 12.19 -34.08 33.00
N LEU A 274 12.78 -35.27 33.14
CA LEU A 274 13.10 -36.13 31.99
C LEU A 274 11.83 -36.62 31.28
N GLN A 275 10.82 -36.99 32.04
CA GLN A 275 9.49 -37.36 31.49
C GLN A 275 8.83 -36.20 30.80
N PHE A 276 8.92 -34.98 31.32
CA PHE A 276 8.41 -33.76 30.69
C PHE A 276 9.12 -33.47 29.35
N THR A 277 10.44 -33.68 29.28
CA THR A 277 11.19 -33.51 28.00
C THR A 277 10.82 -34.59 26.97
N GLU A 278 10.59 -35.82 27.40
CA GLU A 278 10.09 -36.89 26.52
C GLU A 278 8.65 -36.64 26.06
N GLU A 279 7.78 -36.14 26.93
CA GLU A 279 6.42 -35.76 26.60
C GLU A 279 6.39 -34.55 25.61
N LEU A 280 7.25 -33.53 25.78
CA LEU A 280 7.43 -32.46 24.82
C LEU A 280 7.88 -32.98 23.45
N ARG A 281 8.83 -33.93 23.44
CA ARG A 281 9.31 -34.56 22.22
C ARG A 281 8.27 -35.43 21.56
N ALA A 282 7.52 -36.21 22.34
CA ALA A 282 6.45 -37.07 21.85
C ALA A 282 5.26 -36.27 21.29
N ASN A 283 5.02 -35.08 21.85
CA ASN A 283 3.95 -34.18 21.44
C ASN A 283 4.37 -33.08 20.48
N ALA A 284 5.62 -33.09 19.98
CA ALA A 284 6.10 -32.09 19.01
C ALA A 284 5.19 -31.99 17.78
N GLY A 285 4.64 -33.12 17.29
CA GLY A 285 3.65 -33.14 16.23
C GLY A 285 2.35 -32.41 16.59
N VAL A 286 1.88 -32.54 17.84
CA VAL A 286 0.65 -31.87 18.32
C VAL A 286 0.86 -30.34 18.37
N PHE A 287 2.04 -29.87 18.71
CA PHE A 287 2.37 -28.43 18.66
C PHE A 287 2.45 -27.90 17.23
N VAL A 288 2.97 -28.69 16.29
CA VAL A 288 2.95 -28.37 14.86
C VAL A 288 1.52 -28.34 14.33
N ASP A 289 0.72 -29.34 14.66
CA ASP A 289 -0.71 -29.41 14.25
C ASP A 289 -1.53 -28.27 14.87
N ALA A 290 -1.28 -27.92 16.13
CA ALA A 290 -1.90 -26.77 16.79
C ALA A 290 -1.48 -25.43 16.11
N GLY A 291 -0.22 -25.29 15.74
CA GLY A 291 0.30 -24.17 14.99
C GLY A 291 -0.34 -24.06 13.60
N LEU A 292 -0.44 -25.16 12.87
CA LEU A 292 -1.13 -25.22 11.57
C LEU A 292 -2.62 -24.90 11.69
N ASN A 293 -3.28 -25.39 12.72
CA ASN A 293 -4.69 -25.06 13.03
C ASN A 293 -4.87 -23.57 13.33
N LEU A 294 -3.93 -22.97 14.08
CA LEU A 294 -3.95 -21.56 14.42
C LEU A 294 -3.76 -20.68 13.17
N ILE A 295 -2.84 -21.05 12.28
CA ILE A 295 -2.63 -20.40 10.99
C ILE A 295 -3.88 -20.55 10.09
N THR A 296 -4.48 -21.72 10.05
CA THR A 296 -5.70 -21.98 9.28
C THR A 296 -6.88 -21.15 9.82
N GLN A 297 -7.02 -21.02 11.14
CA GLN A 297 -8.04 -20.16 11.74
C GLN A 297 -7.77 -18.68 11.51
N LEU A 298 -6.50 -18.25 11.49
CA LEU A 298 -6.10 -16.88 11.13
C LEU A 298 -6.44 -16.56 9.66
N ILE A 299 -6.14 -17.48 8.76
CA ILE A 299 -6.49 -17.37 7.33
C ILE A 299 -8.02 -17.30 7.17
N ASN A 300 -8.75 -18.19 7.82
CA ASN A 300 -10.22 -18.20 7.77
C ASN A 300 -10.81 -16.94 8.41
N GLY A 301 -10.21 -16.43 9.50
CA GLY A 301 -10.60 -15.19 10.15
C GLY A 301 -10.30 -13.96 9.26
N LEU A 302 -9.16 -13.94 8.59
CA LEU A 302 -8.83 -12.92 7.58
C LEU A 302 -9.81 -12.94 6.41
N ILE A 303 -10.10 -14.12 5.86
CA ILE A 303 -11.08 -14.26 4.76
C ILE A 303 -12.49 -13.86 5.22
N ALA A 304 -12.89 -14.24 6.43
CA ALA A 304 -14.20 -13.88 6.99
C ALA A 304 -14.30 -12.40 7.38
N GLY A 305 -13.17 -11.77 7.77
CA GLY A 305 -13.07 -10.36 8.13
C GLY A 305 -12.73 -9.43 6.94
N LEU A 306 -12.46 -9.97 5.74
CA LEU A 306 -12.27 -9.17 4.52
C LEU A 306 -13.42 -8.18 4.25
N PRO A 307 -14.71 -8.56 4.43
CA PRO A 307 -15.81 -7.61 4.30
C PRO A 307 -15.77 -6.48 5.34
N ASP A 308 -15.25 -6.76 6.54
CA ASP A 308 -15.12 -5.76 7.63
C ASP A 308 -13.88 -4.88 7.49
N LEU A 309 -12.86 -5.33 6.74
CA LEU A 309 -11.65 -4.56 6.40
C LEU A 309 -11.86 -3.65 5.17
N ILE A 310 -12.85 -3.99 4.33
CA ILE A 310 -13.26 -3.22 3.14
C ILE A 310 -14.34 -2.19 3.52
N ALA A 311 -14.98 -2.34 4.67
CA ALA A 311 -15.92 -1.39 5.26
C ALA A 311 -15.22 -0.39 6.17
#